data_c1943530f28dc7730c0de608892430ce
#
_entry.id   c1943530f28dc7730c0de608892430ce
#
_cell.length_a   1.000
_cell.length_b   1.000
_cell.length_c   1.000
_cell.angle_alpha   90.00
_cell.angle_beta   90.00
_cell.angle_gamma   90.00
#
_symmetry.space_group_name_H-M   'P 1'
#
loop_
_entity.id
_entity.type
_entity.pdbx_description
1 polymer ?
#
loop_
_entity_poly.entity_id
_entity_poly.type
_entity_poly.pdbx_seq_one_letter_code
_entity_poly.pdbx_strand_id
1 'polypeptide(L)'
;PNAQEVEFEKEMVEGKVVYEVEYKENGREYEILYDSDGVILQMEETLDVKALPEPIVQAISKAYPKATIEDAEKVMKPDGTVIAYEVEIKTEGKKLELELDADGKILKTEQD
;
A
#
# COMPACT_ATOMS: atom_id res chain seq x y z
N PRO A 1 16.89 -11.90 7.24
CA PRO A 1 18.17 -11.84 7.91
C PRO A 1 18.78 -10.44 7.98
N ASN A 2 18.40 -9.55 7.07
CA ASN A 2 18.88 -8.17 7.09
C ASN A 2 17.79 -7.18 7.49
N ALA A 3 16.71 -7.66 8.08
CA ALA A 3 15.62 -6.81 8.51
C ALA A 3 16.02 -5.91 9.67
N GLN A 4 15.69 -4.64 9.57
CA GLN A 4 15.92 -3.62 10.60
C GLN A 4 14.58 -3.07 11.04
N GLU A 5 14.50 -2.56 12.27
CA GLU A 5 13.31 -1.91 12.77
C GLU A 5 12.04 -2.75 12.59
N VAL A 6 12.03 -3.94 13.19
CA VAL A 6 10.86 -4.82 13.13
C VAL A 6 9.84 -4.41 14.18
N GLU A 7 8.62 -4.14 13.76
CA GLU A 7 7.51 -3.80 14.64
C GLU A 7 6.36 -4.77 14.45
N PHE A 8 5.63 -5.05 15.53
CA PHE A 8 4.49 -5.96 15.50
C PHE A 8 3.26 -5.26 16.05
N GLU A 9 2.15 -5.43 15.37
CA GLU A 9 0.85 -4.94 15.82
C GLU A 9 -0.21 -6.02 15.69
N LYS A 10 -1.20 -5.96 16.57
CA LYS A 10 -2.34 -6.86 16.54
C LYS A 10 -3.57 -6.02 16.22
N GLU A 11 -4.31 -6.40 15.20
CA GLU A 11 -5.49 -5.67 14.76
C GLU A 11 -6.70 -6.58 14.63
N MET A 12 -7.89 -5.99 14.70
CA MET A 12 -9.15 -6.69 14.42
C MET A 12 -9.65 -6.21 13.07
N VAL A 13 -9.77 -7.15 12.12
CA VAL A 13 -10.30 -6.86 10.79
C VAL A 13 -11.51 -7.75 10.57
N GLU A 14 -12.67 -7.15 10.38
CA GLU A 14 -13.91 -7.87 10.14
C GLU A 14 -14.20 -8.95 11.20
N GLY A 15 -13.91 -8.63 12.47
CA GLY A 15 -14.13 -9.55 13.58
C GLY A 15 -13.07 -10.62 13.75
N LYS A 16 -12.03 -10.60 12.94
CA LYS A 16 -10.93 -11.57 13.02
C LYS A 16 -9.66 -10.88 13.47
N VAL A 17 -8.83 -11.61 14.22
CA VAL A 17 -7.53 -11.11 14.66
C VAL A 17 -6.52 -11.25 13.54
N VAL A 18 -5.84 -10.16 13.23
CA VAL A 18 -4.79 -10.11 12.22
C VAL A 18 -3.55 -9.54 12.88
N TYR A 19 -2.40 -10.11 12.56
CA TYR A 19 -1.12 -9.62 13.04
C TYR A 19 -0.40 -8.92 11.91
N GLU A 20 0.08 -7.71 12.19
CA GLU A 20 0.83 -6.91 11.25
C GLU A 20 2.29 -6.88 11.67
N VAL A 21 3.18 -7.17 10.74
CA VAL A 21 4.63 -7.08 10.96
C VAL A 21 5.17 -6.05 9.98
N GLU A 22 5.76 -5.00 10.52
CA GLU A 22 6.44 -3.99 9.71
C GLU A 22 7.93 -4.14 9.88
N TYR A 23 8.68 -4.09 8.80
CA TYR A 23 10.13 -4.15 8.86
C TYR A 23 10.77 -3.39 7.70
N LYS A 24 12.04 -3.07 7.88
CA LYS A 24 12.82 -2.36 6.89
C LYS A 24 14.00 -3.23 6.48
N GLU A 25 14.20 -3.37 5.19
CA GLU A 25 15.28 -4.17 4.64
C GLU A 25 15.83 -3.49 3.39
N ASN A 26 17.14 -3.31 3.34
CA ASN A 26 17.82 -2.68 2.20
C ASN A 26 17.23 -1.32 1.82
N GLY A 27 16.79 -0.53 2.81
CA GLY A 27 16.21 0.78 2.58
C GLY A 27 14.75 0.77 2.13
N ARG A 28 14.13 -0.40 2.06
CA ARG A 28 12.73 -0.53 1.69
C ARG A 28 11.90 -0.94 2.89
N GLU A 29 10.69 -0.40 2.99
CA GLU A 29 9.77 -0.72 4.06
C GLU A 29 8.75 -1.74 3.58
N TYR A 30 8.52 -2.74 4.41
CA TYR A 30 7.59 -3.83 4.13
C TYR A 30 6.59 -3.99 5.26
N GLU A 31 5.40 -4.41 4.91
CA GLU A 31 4.36 -4.74 5.86
C GLU A 31 3.77 -6.09 5.47
N ILE A 32 3.67 -6.98 6.43
CA ILE A 32 3.10 -8.32 6.18
C ILE A 32 1.96 -8.55 7.15
N LEU A 33 0.81 -8.96 6.63
CA LEU A 33 -0.36 -9.29 7.42
C LEU A 33 -0.50 -10.81 7.53
N TYR A 34 -0.68 -11.28 8.76
CA TYR A 34 -0.85 -12.70 9.06
C TYR A 34 -2.18 -12.93 9.76
N ASP A 35 -2.79 -14.10 9.54
CA ASP A 35 -3.92 -14.49 10.36
C ASP A 35 -3.41 -15.11 11.68
N SER A 36 -4.34 -15.53 12.56
CA SER A 36 -3.98 -16.09 13.85
C SER A 36 -3.26 -17.44 13.77
N ASP A 37 -3.29 -18.09 12.62
CA ASP A 37 -2.58 -19.36 12.39
C ASP A 37 -1.20 -19.16 11.78
N GLY A 38 -0.80 -17.89 11.55
CA GLY A 38 0.49 -17.55 10.97
C GLY A 38 0.51 -17.59 9.45
N VAL A 39 -0.65 -17.69 8.81
CA VAL A 39 -0.74 -17.68 7.35
C VAL A 39 -0.64 -16.23 6.83
N ILE A 40 0.21 -16.00 5.84
CA ILE A 40 0.35 -14.68 5.24
C ILE A 40 -0.89 -14.38 4.40
N LEU A 41 -1.56 -13.28 4.73
CA LEU A 41 -2.75 -12.84 4.02
C LEU A 41 -2.42 -11.84 2.91
N GLN A 42 -1.46 -10.96 3.18
CA GLN A 42 -1.14 -9.88 2.27
C GLN A 42 0.24 -9.32 2.60
N MET A 43 0.92 -8.81 1.60
CA MET A 43 2.20 -8.13 1.76
C MET A 43 2.13 -6.75 1.12
N GLU A 44 2.76 -5.76 1.73
CA GLU A 44 2.86 -4.41 1.18
C GLU A 44 4.31 -3.97 1.16
N GLU A 45 4.70 -3.24 0.13
CA GLU A 45 6.04 -2.66 0.01
C GLU A 45 5.91 -1.18 -0.34
N THR A 46 6.58 -0.34 0.44
CA THR A 46 6.63 1.09 0.17
C THR A 46 7.42 1.35 -1.12
N LEU A 47 6.87 2.16 -1.99
CA LEU A 47 7.50 2.53 -3.26
C LEU A 47 7.92 3.99 -3.25
N ASP A 48 9.01 4.28 -3.98
CA ASP A 48 9.30 5.64 -4.37
C ASP A 48 8.20 6.07 -5.34
N VAL A 49 7.60 7.24 -5.14
CA VAL A 49 6.51 7.71 -6.00
C VAL A 49 6.93 7.77 -7.47
N LYS A 50 8.20 7.96 -7.74
CA LYS A 50 8.74 7.97 -9.10
C LYS A 50 8.77 6.58 -9.74
N ALA A 51 8.65 5.54 -8.93
CA ALA A 51 8.66 4.16 -9.41
C ALA A 51 7.26 3.62 -9.72
N LEU A 52 6.21 4.43 -9.52
CA LEU A 52 4.85 4.01 -9.85
C LEU A 52 4.71 3.74 -11.34
N PRO A 53 4.01 2.65 -11.72
CA PRO A 53 3.76 2.37 -13.13
C PRO A 53 2.99 3.50 -13.80
N GLU A 54 3.25 3.73 -15.05
CA GLU A 54 2.62 4.81 -15.80
C GLU A 54 1.10 4.77 -15.81
N PRO A 55 0.44 3.60 -15.97
CA PRO A 55 -1.03 3.55 -15.91
C PRO A 55 -1.60 4.09 -14.59
N ILE A 56 -0.88 3.87 -13.48
CA ILE A 56 -1.30 4.36 -12.16
C ILE A 56 -1.17 5.89 -12.12
N VAL A 57 -0.04 6.41 -12.55
CA VAL A 57 0.21 7.86 -12.56
C VAL A 57 -0.79 8.57 -13.46
N GLN A 58 -1.07 8.01 -14.64
CA GLN A 58 -2.02 8.59 -15.59
C GLN A 58 -3.45 8.57 -15.04
N ALA A 59 -3.85 7.49 -14.39
CA ALA A 59 -5.18 7.39 -13.81
C ALA A 59 -5.39 8.45 -12.74
N ILE A 60 -4.40 8.66 -11.88
CA ILE A 60 -4.47 9.66 -10.82
C ILE A 60 -4.50 11.07 -11.42
N SER A 61 -3.63 11.34 -12.38
CA SER A 61 -3.55 12.64 -13.04
C SER A 61 -4.86 12.99 -13.75
N LYS A 62 -5.51 11.99 -14.33
CA LYS A 62 -6.78 12.18 -15.01
C LYS A 62 -7.94 12.43 -14.06
N ALA A 63 -7.97 11.70 -12.94
CA ALA A 63 -9.03 11.84 -11.94
C ALA A 63 -8.83 13.07 -11.05
N TYR A 64 -7.58 13.41 -10.75
CA TYR A 64 -7.21 14.50 -9.86
C TYR A 64 -6.07 15.32 -10.48
N PRO A 65 -6.35 16.17 -11.46
CA PRO A 65 -5.29 16.88 -12.23
C PRO A 65 -4.36 17.77 -11.41
N LYS A 66 -4.82 18.22 -10.24
CA LYS A 66 -4.03 19.11 -9.38
C LYS A 66 -3.40 18.40 -8.19
N ALA A 67 -3.49 17.08 -8.15
CA ALA A 67 -2.99 16.31 -7.02
C ALA A 67 -1.47 16.16 -7.04
N THR A 68 -0.90 16.13 -5.84
CA THR A 68 0.50 15.75 -5.63
C THR A 68 0.50 14.37 -4.98
N ILE A 69 1.27 13.45 -5.52
CA ILE A 69 1.42 12.12 -4.95
C ILE A 69 2.45 12.21 -3.84
N GLU A 70 2.05 11.87 -2.62
CA GLU A 70 2.92 11.97 -1.45
C GLU A 70 3.54 10.62 -1.05
N ASP A 71 2.78 9.55 -1.10
CA ASP A 71 3.23 8.22 -0.74
C ASP A 71 2.62 7.17 -1.64
N ALA A 72 3.32 6.07 -1.80
CA ALA A 72 2.87 4.97 -2.62
C ALA A 72 3.32 3.64 -2.03
N GLU A 73 2.45 2.63 -2.13
CA GLU A 73 2.74 1.26 -1.72
C GLU A 73 2.18 0.30 -2.76
N LYS A 74 2.87 -0.82 -2.97
CA LYS A 74 2.29 -1.88 -3.76
C LYS A 74 1.80 -2.99 -2.84
N VAL A 75 0.65 -3.53 -3.15
CA VAL A 75 -0.02 -4.60 -2.40
C VAL A 75 0.15 -5.89 -3.17
N MET A 76 0.62 -6.93 -2.49
CA MET A 76 0.97 -8.20 -3.12
C MET A 76 0.30 -9.36 -2.42
N LYS A 77 0.08 -10.42 -3.18
CA LYS A 77 -0.27 -11.73 -2.61
C LYS A 77 0.99 -12.36 -2.01
N PRO A 78 0.82 -13.40 -1.18
CA PRO A 78 1.98 -14.10 -0.60
C PRO A 78 3.00 -14.62 -1.61
N ASP A 79 2.57 -14.90 -2.84
CA ASP A 79 3.45 -15.37 -3.90
C ASP A 79 4.23 -14.24 -4.60
N GLY A 80 4.01 -12.98 -4.18
CA GLY A 80 4.66 -11.82 -4.76
C GLY A 80 3.91 -11.16 -5.91
N THR A 81 2.75 -11.70 -6.29
CA THR A 81 1.94 -11.10 -7.37
C THR A 81 1.34 -9.77 -6.90
N VAL A 82 1.59 -8.71 -7.65
CA VAL A 82 1.03 -7.40 -7.35
C VAL A 82 -0.46 -7.39 -7.70
N ILE A 83 -1.30 -7.06 -6.72
CA ILE A 83 -2.76 -7.01 -6.93
C ILE A 83 -3.32 -5.60 -6.92
N ALA A 84 -2.61 -4.65 -6.29
CA ALA A 84 -3.10 -3.29 -6.20
C ALA A 84 -1.97 -2.33 -5.81
N TYR A 85 -2.27 -1.05 -5.93
CA TYR A 85 -1.40 0.02 -5.44
C TYR A 85 -2.21 0.91 -4.51
N GLU A 86 -1.63 1.27 -3.38
CA GLU A 86 -2.22 2.26 -2.49
C GLU A 86 -1.41 3.53 -2.64
N VAL A 87 -2.07 4.64 -2.92
CA VAL A 87 -1.41 5.91 -3.17
C VAL A 87 -2.06 6.99 -2.34
N GLU A 88 -1.24 7.73 -1.58
CA GLU A 88 -1.72 8.89 -0.85
C GLU A 88 -1.44 10.13 -1.69
N ILE A 89 -2.48 10.92 -1.93
CA ILE A 89 -2.36 12.16 -2.69
C ILE A 89 -2.86 13.33 -1.86
N LYS A 90 -2.38 14.52 -2.22
CA LYS A 90 -2.86 15.77 -1.66
C LYS A 90 -3.42 16.60 -2.79
N THR A 91 -4.67 17.01 -2.67
CA THR A 91 -5.33 17.83 -3.67
C THR A 91 -6.30 18.79 -3.00
N GLU A 92 -6.23 20.04 -3.38
CA GLU A 92 -7.12 21.10 -2.87
C GLU A 92 -7.20 21.15 -1.34
N GLY A 93 -6.06 20.96 -0.67
CA GLY A 93 -5.94 21.00 0.78
C GLY A 93 -6.42 19.75 1.50
N LYS A 94 -6.77 18.71 0.76
CA LYS A 94 -7.25 17.44 1.33
C LYS A 94 -6.26 16.32 1.05
N LYS A 95 -6.20 15.36 1.95
CA LYS A 95 -5.43 14.14 1.76
C LYS A 95 -6.38 13.00 1.43
N LEU A 96 -6.11 12.32 0.35
CA LEU A 96 -6.90 11.17 -0.09
C LEU A 96 -6.01 9.96 -0.22
N GLU A 97 -6.55 8.80 0.14
CA GLU A 97 -5.90 7.52 -0.09
C GLU A 97 -6.67 6.80 -1.19
N LEU A 98 -5.96 6.41 -2.23
CA LEU A 98 -6.53 5.73 -3.39
C LEU A 98 -6.01 4.31 -3.45
N GLU A 99 -6.90 3.37 -3.75
CA GLU A 99 -6.51 2.02 -4.09
C GLU A 99 -6.81 1.80 -5.56
N LEU A 100 -5.78 1.39 -6.32
CA LEU A 100 -5.90 1.18 -7.76
C LEU A 100 -5.45 -0.24 -8.10
N ASP A 101 -6.09 -0.86 -9.10
CA ASP A 101 -5.61 -2.14 -9.59
C ASP A 101 -4.38 -1.93 -10.51
N ALA A 102 -3.79 -3.02 -10.96
CA ALA A 102 -2.57 -2.95 -11.77
C ALA A 102 -2.78 -2.24 -13.13
N ASP A 103 -4.01 -2.14 -13.58
CA ASP A 103 -4.35 -1.48 -14.85
C ASP A 103 -4.65 0.01 -14.68
N GLY A 104 -4.65 0.49 -13.44
CA GLY A 104 -4.90 1.90 -13.15
C GLY A 104 -6.36 2.22 -12.81
N LYS A 105 -7.20 1.21 -12.62
CA LYS A 105 -8.58 1.44 -12.22
C LYS A 105 -8.64 1.78 -10.74
N ILE A 106 -9.28 2.89 -10.40
CA ILE A 106 -9.46 3.29 -9.00
C ILE A 106 -10.56 2.42 -8.39
N LEU A 107 -10.17 1.62 -7.40
CA LEU A 107 -11.07 0.67 -6.73
C LEU A 107 -11.72 1.28 -5.50
N LYS A 108 -11.00 2.17 -4.81
CA LYS A 108 -11.45 2.74 -3.55
C LYS A 108 -10.81 4.11 -3.34
N THR A 109 -11.55 5.02 -2.75
CA THR A 109 -11.07 6.35 -2.38
C THR A 109 -11.50 6.64 -0.95
N GLU A 110 -10.54 6.98 -0.10
CA GLU A 110 -10.82 7.37 1.28
C GLU A 110 -10.21 8.75 1.54
N GLN A 111 -10.89 9.56 2.33
CA GLN A 111 -10.37 10.84 2.78
C GLN A 111 -9.82 10.68 4.19
N ASP A 112 -8.58 11.12 4.39
CA ASP A 112 -7.94 11.13 5.70
C ASP A 112 -8.38 12.34 6.54
#